data_7a31596c6eb4083069c54feef071f20b
#
_entry.id   7a31596c6eb4083069c54feef071f20b
#
_cell.length_a   1.000
_cell.length_b   1.000
_cell.length_c   1.000
_cell.angle_alpha   90.00
_cell.angle_beta   90.00
_cell.angle_gamma   90.00
#
_symmetry.space_group_name_H-M   'P 1'
#
loop_
_entity.id
_entity.type
_entity.pdbx_description
1 polymer ?
#
loop_
_entity_poly.entity_id
_entity_poly.type
_entity_poly.pdbx_seq_one_letter_code
_entity_poly.pdbx_strand_id
1 'polypeptide(L)'
;MRELQRLADQLERSWDGDAWHGPALGELTQGLSAAQAHRHHLAEAHSIWELVLHCTAWVREVSRRLGGTEPSLPLEGDWPEVGEQSEAAWEAAREALKEAIRGLARAVREMDPALLDRTVGEGRDAPLGTGTTFYVMLHGVVQHNLYHAGQVALLRKLA
;
A
#
# COMPACT_ATOMS: atom_id res chain seq x y z
N MET A 1 21.07 7.91 -6.94
CA MET A 1 20.25 9.12 -6.79
C MET A 1 19.04 9.15 -7.75
N ARG A 2 19.25 9.03 -9.07
CA ARG A 2 18.15 9.05 -10.08
C ARG A 2 17.14 7.91 -9.90
N GLU A 3 17.60 6.71 -9.51
CA GLU A 3 16.71 5.53 -9.32
C GLU A 3 15.80 5.68 -8.10
N LEU A 4 16.30 6.13 -6.97
CA LEU A 4 15.51 6.38 -5.78
C LEU A 4 14.38 7.39 -6.02
N GLN A 5 14.66 8.44 -6.81
CA GLN A 5 13.64 9.43 -7.18
C GLN A 5 12.56 8.84 -8.07
N ARG A 6 12.91 7.94 -9.00
CA ARG A 6 11.95 7.23 -9.85
C ARG A 6 11.07 6.26 -9.07
N LEU A 7 11.68 5.51 -8.14
CA LEU A 7 10.94 4.61 -7.24
C LEU A 7 9.95 5.40 -6.37
N ALA A 8 10.40 6.50 -5.77
CA ALA A 8 9.54 7.35 -4.96
C ALA A 8 8.42 8.01 -5.78
N ASP A 9 8.67 8.41 -7.01
CA ASP A 9 7.64 8.92 -7.93
C ASP A 9 6.59 7.84 -8.23
N GLN A 10 7.00 6.59 -8.47
CA GLN A 10 6.04 5.48 -8.70
C GLN A 10 5.23 5.13 -7.46
N LEU A 11 5.81 5.22 -6.26
CA LEU A 11 5.08 5.08 -5.01
C LEU A 11 3.98 6.15 -4.89
N GLU A 12 4.32 7.42 -5.10
CA GLU A 12 3.34 8.51 -5.03
C GLU A 12 2.23 8.36 -6.08
N ARG A 13 2.57 7.93 -7.31
CA ARG A 13 1.60 7.66 -8.37
C ARG A 13 0.66 6.49 -8.08
N SER A 14 0.99 5.60 -7.16
CA SER A 14 0.05 4.58 -6.72
C SER A 14 -1.13 5.16 -5.92
N TRP A 15 -0.97 6.37 -5.37
CA TRP A 15 -2.01 7.10 -4.65
C TRP A 15 -2.68 8.19 -5.51
N ASP A 16 -1.89 9.07 -6.15
CA ASP A 16 -2.39 10.18 -6.99
C ASP A 16 -1.38 10.56 -8.08
N GLY A 17 -1.78 11.44 -9.00
CA GLY A 17 -0.86 12.15 -9.89
C GLY A 17 -0.51 11.47 -11.21
N ASP A 18 -1.46 11.39 -12.11
CA ASP A 18 -1.25 10.99 -13.52
C ASP A 18 -0.57 9.63 -13.70
N ALA A 19 -1.07 8.62 -13.01
CA ALA A 19 -0.59 7.26 -13.15
C ALA A 19 -0.90 6.70 -14.55
N TRP A 20 0.10 6.16 -15.24
CA TRP A 20 -0.06 5.63 -16.60
C TRP A 20 -1.10 4.49 -16.70
N HIS A 21 -1.27 3.73 -15.62
CA HIS A 21 -2.19 2.57 -15.59
C HIS A 21 -3.68 2.95 -15.51
N GLY A 22 -4.02 4.21 -15.28
CA GLY A 22 -5.40 4.67 -15.03
C GLY A 22 -5.56 5.28 -13.63
N PRO A 23 -6.79 5.36 -13.10
CA PRO A 23 -7.04 6.02 -11.82
C PRO A 23 -6.27 5.37 -10.66
N ALA A 24 -5.61 6.18 -9.85
CA ALA A 24 -4.88 5.75 -8.67
C ALA A 24 -5.81 5.50 -7.46
N LEU A 25 -5.29 4.91 -6.38
CA LEU A 25 -6.08 4.55 -5.18
C LEU A 25 -6.82 5.75 -4.57
N GLY A 26 -6.18 6.93 -4.53
CA GLY A 26 -6.80 8.16 -4.02
C GLY A 26 -8.01 8.57 -4.83
N GLU A 27 -7.91 8.54 -6.17
CA GLU A 27 -8.99 8.86 -7.10
C GLU A 27 -10.11 7.81 -7.05
N LEU A 28 -9.74 6.52 -6.99
CA LEU A 28 -10.69 5.42 -6.90
C LEU A 28 -11.51 5.40 -5.61
N THR A 29 -10.95 5.89 -4.52
CA THR A 29 -11.61 5.94 -3.21
C THR A 29 -12.30 7.28 -2.93
N GLN A 30 -12.04 8.29 -3.75
CA GLN A 30 -12.64 9.62 -3.59
C GLN A 30 -14.16 9.59 -3.80
N GLY A 31 -14.90 10.23 -2.89
CA GLY A 31 -16.35 10.38 -2.97
C GLY A 31 -17.15 9.12 -2.62
N LEU A 32 -16.51 8.04 -2.18
CA LEU A 32 -17.21 6.91 -1.59
C LEU A 32 -17.59 7.24 -0.14
N SER A 33 -18.84 6.94 0.24
CA SER A 33 -19.26 6.99 1.64
C SER A 33 -18.69 5.81 2.42
N ALA A 34 -18.65 5.91 3.74
CA ALA A 34 -18.26 4.82 4.64
C ALA A 34 -19.08 3.55 4.38
N ALA A 35 -20.38 3.68 4.18
CA ALA A 35 -21.28 2.56 3.88
C ALA A 35 -20.95 1.89 2.55
N GLN A 36 -20.61 2.65 1.52
CA GLN A 36 -20.20 2.11 0.22
C GLN A 36 -18.85 1.40 0.33
N ALA A 37 -17.89 2.01 1.01
CA ALA A 37 -16.55 1.46 1.18
C ALA A 37 -16.53 0.16 2.01
N HIS A 38 -17.41 0.05 3.00
CA HIS A 38 -17.51 -1.13 3.89
C HIS A 38 -18.33 -2.27 3.29
N ARG A 39 -19.13 -2.03 2.26
CA ARG A 39 -20.02 -3.05 1.70
C ARG A 39 -19.24 -4.19 1.04
N HIS A 40 -19.59 -5.43 1.41
CA HIS A 40 -19.14 -6.63 0.73
C HIS A 40 -20.09 -6.94 -0.43
N HIS A 41 -19.63 -6.68 -1.66
CA HIS A 41 -20.41 -6.95 -2.88
C HIS A 41 -20.36 -8.40 -3.33
N LEU A 42 -19.32 -9.13 -2.95
CA LEU A 42 -19.09 -10.53 -3.22
C LEU A 42 -18.78 -11.23 -1.90
N ALA A 43 -19.39 -12.38 -1.66
CA ALA A 43 -19.32 -13.08 -0.36
C ALA A 43 -17.90 -13.39 0.10
N GLU A 44 -16.99 -13.72 -0.83
CA GLU A 44 -15.61 -14.13 -0.53
C GLU A 44 -14.59 -13.04 -0.84
N ALA A 45 -15.03 -11.80 -1.14
CA ALA A 45 -14.15 -10.71 -1.45
C ALA A 45 -14.11 -9.68 -0.32
N HIS A 46 -12.95 -9.07 -0.14
CA HIS A 46 -12.78 -7.95 0.77
C HIS A 46 -13.55 -6.71 0.27
N SER A 47 -14.00 -5.90 1.21
CA SER A 47 -14.58 -4.58 0.95
C SER A 47 -13.49 -3.59 0.51
N ILE A 48 -13.89 -2.46 -0.07
CA ILE A 48 -12.96 -1.39 -0.44
C ILE A 48 -12.20 -0.88 0.80
N TRP A 49 -12.88 -0.78 1.94
CA TRP A 49 -12.25 -0.32 3.19
C TRP A 49 -11.17 -1.29 3.67
N GLU A 50 -11.45 -2.59 3.67
CA GLU A 50 -10.46 -3.61 4.04
C GLU A 50 -9.25 -3.59 3.10
N LEU A 51 -9.44 -3.38 1.79
CA LEU A 51 -8.34 -3.21 0.84
C LEU A 51 -7.47 -1.98 1.17
N VAL A 52 -8.08 -0.85 1.56
CA VAL A 52 -7.34 0.35 1.99
C VAL A 52 -6.54 0.09 3.26
N LEU A 53 -7.11 -0.60 4.25
CA LEU A 53 -6.40 -0.94 5.49
C LEU A 53 -5.25 -1.91 5.22
N HIS A 54 -5.46 -2.94 4.39
CA HIS A 54 -4.44 -3.90 3.98
C HIS A 54 -3.25 -3.22 3.26
N CYS A 55 -3.53 -2.36 2.28
CA CYS A 55 -2.49 -1.59 1.62
C CYS A 55 -1.71 -0.71 2.61
N THR A 56 -2.41 -0.08 3.57
CA THR A 56 -1.78 0.76 4.60
C THR A 56 -0.82 -0.04 5.47
N ALA A 57 -1.26 -1.22 5.93
CA ALA A 57 -0.48 -2.11 6.77
C ALA A 57 0.82 -2.55 6.07
N TRP A 58 0.74 -2.96 4.81
CA TRP A 58 1.91 -3.39 4.04
C TRP A 58 2.85 -2.24 3.68
N VAL A 59 2.35 -1.07 3.34
CA VAL A 59 3.22 0.12 3.10
C VAL A 59 3.98 0.49 4.36
N ARG A 60 3.34 0.43 5.53
CA ARG A 60 3.99 0.66 6.83
C ARG A 60 5.04 -0.40 7.14
N GLU A 61 4.74 -1.67 6.88
CA GLU A 61 5.71 -2.76 7.08
C GLU A 61 6.94 -2.57 6.19
N VAL A 62 6.77 -2.22 4.92
CA VAL A 62 7.90 -1.90 4.02
C VAL A 62 8.73 -0.72 4.58
N SER A 63 8.07 0.31 5.12
CA SER A 63 8.78 1.44 5.76
C SER A 63 9.60 1.01 6.97
N ARG A 64 9.08 0.10 7.80
CA ARG A 64 9.80 -0.47 8.97
C ARG A 64 11.03 -1.25 8.52
N ARG A 65 10.93 -2.06 7.46
CA ARG A 65 12.05 -2.82 6.89
C ARG A 65 13.14 -1.90 6.36
N LEU A 66 12.79 -0.79 5.72
CA LEU A 66 13.77 0.23 5.32
C LEU A 66 14.50 0.84 6.53
N GLY A 67 13.83 0.96 7.67
CA GLY A 67 14.42 1.38 8.95
C GLY A 67 15.26 0.31 9.64
N GLY A 68 15.47 -0.87 9.03
CA GLY A 68 16.28 -1.95 9.57
C GLY A 68 15.54 -2.90 10.53
N THR A 69 14.21 -2.86 10.58
CA THR A 69 13.43 -3.82 11.36
C THR A 69 13.37 -5.16 10.63
N GLU A 70 13.49 -6.25 11.38
CA GLU A 70 13.34 -7.60 10.84
C GLU A 70 11.96 -7.78 10.19
N PRO A 71 11.89 -8.43 9.00
CA PRO A 71 10.64 -8.68 8.31
C PRO A 71 9.68 -9.51 9.14
N SER A 72 8.44 -9.04 9.21
CA SER A 72 7.34 -9.75 9.87
C SER A 72 6.05 -9.51 9.09
N LEU A 73 4.94 -10.09 9.53
CA LEU A 73 3.62 -9.59 9.14
C LEU A 73 3.45 -8.16 9.66
N PRO A 74 2.62 -7.34 9.00
CA PRO A 74 2.31 -6.01 9.50
C PRO A 74 1.84 -6.02 10.95
N LEU A 75 2.18 -5.00 11.72
CA LEU A 75 1.83 -4.91 13.14
C LEU A 75 0.31 -4.93 13.36
N GLU A 76 -0.44 -4.36 12.44
CA GLU A 76 -1.90 -4.32 12.44
C GLU A 76 -2.54 -5.62 11.90
N GLY A 77 -1.73 -6.61 11.51
CA GLY A 77 -2.15 -7.81 10.79
C GLY A 77 -2.14 -7.64 9.27
N ASP A 78 -2.24 -8.76 8.56
CA ASP A 78 -2.33 -8.76 7.09
C ASP A 78 -3.62 -8.11 6.60
N TRP A 79 -4.74 -8.43 7.24
CA TRP A 79 -6.07 -7.89 6.98
C TRP A 79 -6.63 -7.25 8.27
N PRO A 80 -6.31 -5.97 8.53
CA PRO A 80 -6.84 -5.29 9.71
C PRO A 80 -8.37 -5.17 9.65
N GLU A 81 -9.02 -5.40 10.77
CA GLU A 81 -10.46 -5.27 10.89
C GLU A 81 -10.91 -3.81 10.73
N VAL A 82 -12.05 -3.61 10.08
CA VAL A 82 -12.71 -2.31 10.05
C VAL A 82 -13.32 -2.06 11.43
N GLY A 83 -12.86 -1.01 12.08
CA GLY A 83 -13.38 -0.60 13.39
C GLY A 83 -14.71 0.16 13.30
N GLU A 84 -14.75 1.37 13.83
CA GLU A 84 -15.92 2.25 13.75
C GLU A 84 -16.26 2.59 12.29
N GLN A 85 -17.52 2.35 11.89
CA GLN A 85 -18.01 2.54 10.53
C GLN A 85 -18.64 3.93 10.33
N SER A 86 -17.86 4.99 10.60
CA SER A 86 -18.27 6.38 10.40
C SER A 86 -17.57 7.02 9.19
N GLU A 87 -18.16 8.09 8.65
CA GLU A 87 -17.52 8.87 7.58
C GLU A 87 -16.15 9.41 8.00
N ALA A 88 -16.03 9.83 9.26
CA ALA A 88 -14.77 10.32 9.82
C ALA A 88 -13.70 9.21 9.87
N ALA A 89 -14.08 7.99 10.26
CA ALA A 89 -13.17 6.84 10.30
C ALA A 89 -12.76 6.40 8.90
N TRP A 90 -13.68 6.43 7.93
CA TRP A 90 -13.37 6.15 6.53
C TRP A 90 -12.36 7.15 5.95
N GLU A 91 -12.59 8.45 6.15
CA GLU A 91 -11.67 9.48 5.68
C GLU A 91 -10.30 9.37 6.37
N ALA A 92 -10.28 9.04 7.67
CA ALA A 92 -9.04 8.79 8.41
C ALA A 92 -8.26 7.58 7.84
N ALA A 93 -8.95 6.51 7.43
CA ALA A 93 -8.32 5.36 6.79
C ALA A 93 -7.68 5.73 5.43
N ARG A 94 -8.37 6.52 4.60
CA ARG A 94 -7.85 7.04 3.33
C ARG A 94 -6.62 7.93 3.55
N GLU A 95 -6.69 8.85 4.50
CA GLU A 95 -5.56 9.74 4.82
C GLU A 95 -4.37 8.96 5.38
N ALA A 96 -4.61 7.91 6.19
CA ALA A 96 -3.56 7.03 6.71
C ALA A 96 -2.80 6.31 5.59
N LEU A 97 -3.49 5.81 4.54
CA LEU A 97 -2.84 5.21 3.38
C LEU A 97 -2.00 6.23 2.61
N LYS A 98 -2.56 7.41 2.34
CA LYS A 98 -1.86 8.51 1.68
C LYS A 98 -0.58 8.90 2.42
N GLU A 99 -0.66 9.09 3.73
CA GLU A 99 0.50 9.45 4.55
C GLU A 99 1.53 8.32 4.63
N ALA A 100 1.10 7.05 4.68
CA ALA A 100 2.00 5.91 4.64
C ALA A 100 2.79 5.86 3.31
N ILE A 101 2.11 6.02 2.16
CA ILE A 101 2.75 6.05 0.84
C ILE A 101 3.73 7.23 0.73
N ARG A 102 3.32 8.43 1.13
CA ARG A 102 4.19 9.62 1.10
C ARG A 102 5.37 9.49 2.05
N GLY A 103 5.15 8.90 3.23
CA GLY A 103 6.21 8.62 4.20
C GLY A 103 7.26 7.66 3.63
N LEU A 104 6.80 6.56 3.02
CA LEU A 104 7.69 5.60 2.34
C LEU A 104 8.45 6.26 1.19
N ALA A 105 7.79 7.07 0.37
CA ALA A 105 8.42 7.77 -0.75
C ALA A 105 9.52 8.74 -0.27
N ARG A 106 9.30 9.45 0.84
CA ARG A 106 10.34 10.27 1.47
C ARG A 106 11.53 9.42 1.93
N ALA A 107 11.28 8.34 2.66
CA ALA A 107 12.32 7.43 3.15
C ALA A 107 13.15 6.85 1.98
N VAL A 108 12.49 6.47 0.88
CA VAL A 108 13.17 5.99 -0.34
C VAL A 108 14.07 7.06 -0.95
N ARG A 109 13.66 8.34 -0.99
CA ARG A 109 14.52 9.42 -1.50
C ARG A 109 15.78 9.65 -0.69
N GLU A 110 15.71 9.37 0.62
CA GLU A 110 16.76 9.66 1.60
C GLU A 110 17.67 8.45 1.88
N MET A 111 17.26 7.23 1.47
CA MET A 111 18.03 6.02 1.75
C MET A 111 19.36 5.97 0.97
N ASP A 112 20.30 5.18 1.48
CA ASP A 112 21.53 4.86 0.73
C ASP A 112 21.17 4.02 -0.51
N PRO A 113 21.55 4.45 -1.73
CA PRO A 113 21.29 3.67 -2.95
C PRO A 113 21.85 2.24 -2.91
N ALA A 114 22.95 2.01 -2.18
CA ALA A 114 23.53 0.68 -2.03
C ALA A 114 22.61 -0.32 -1.31
N LEU A 115 21.62 0.19 -0.55
CA LEU A 115 20.61 -0.67 0.08
C LEU A 115 19.73 -1.39 -0.93
N LEU A 116 19.54 -0.85 -2.13
CA LEU A 116 18.69 -1.47 -3.17
C LEU A 116 19.12 -2.89 -3.50
N ASP A 117 20.40 -3.17 -3.51
CA ASP A 117 20.96 -4.49 -3.86
C ASP A 117 21.03 -5.45 -2.66
N ARG A 118 20.79 -4.96 -1.43
CA ARG A 118 20.79 -5.80 -0.24
C ARG A 118 19.53 -6.65 -0.16
N THR A 119 19.69 -7.87 0.37
CA THR A 119 18.59 -8.80 0.60
C THR A 119 17.77 -8.40 1.82
N VAL A 120 16.46 -8.53 1.71
CA VAL A 120 15.49 -8.35 2.80
C VAL A 120 15.37 -9.66 3.58
N GLY A 121 15.77 -9.68 4.85
CA GLY A 121 15.80 -10.87 5.69
C GLY A 121 16.88 -11.87 5.26
N GLU A 122 16.96 -13.00 5.99
CA GLU A 122 18.04 -13.97 5.79
C GLU A 122 17.71 -15.09 4.78
N GLY A 123 16.44 -15.38 4.56
CA GLY A 123 16.00 -16.49 3.72
C GLY A 123 14.75 -16.18 2.92
N ARG A 124 14.44 -17.07 1.95
CA ARG A 124 13.23 -16.92 1.13
C ARG A 124 12.00 -17.39 1.91
N ASP A 125 11.14 -16.45 2.24
CA ASP A 125 9.78 -16.67 2.72
C ASP A 125 8.82 -15.88 1.82
N ALA A 126 8.05 -16.58 0.99
CA ALA A 126 7.19 -15.94 0.00
C ALA A 126 6.05 -15.12 0.62
N PRO A 127 5.33 -15.60 1.64
CA PRO A 127 4.33 -14.83 2.36
C PRO A 127 4.88 -13.53 2.97
N LEU A 128 6.10 -13.55 3.48
CA LEU A 128 6.75 -12.36 4.04
C LEU A 128 7.49 -11.52 3.00
N GLY A 129 7.70 -12.04 1.78
CA GLY A 129 8.45 -11.35 0.73
C GLY A 129 9.94 -11.22 1.02
N THR A 130 10.52 -12.07 1.90
CA THR A 130 11.96 -12.07 2.21
C THR A 130 12.78 -12.83 1.19
N GLY A 131 14.12 -12.74 1.29
CA GLY A 131 15.04 -13.37 0.34
C GLY A 131 15.02 -12.72 -1.06
N THR A 132 14.43 -11.54 -1.18
CA THR A 132 14.49 -10.67 -2.35
C THR A 132 15.29 -9.42 -2.02
N THR A 133 15.71 -8.63 -3.01
CA THR A 133 16.37 -7.36 -2.75
C THR A 133 15.39 -6.27 -2.32
N PHE A 134 15.88 -5.21 -1.65
CA PHE A 134 15.09 -4.01 -1.39
C PHE A 134 14.54 -3.40 -2.69
N TYR A 135 15.28 -3.48 -3.79
CA TYR A 135 14.80 -3.06 -5.10
C TYR A 135 13.51 -3.79 -5.49
N VAL A 136 13.51 -5.11 -5.40
CA VAL A 136 12.34 -5.95 -5.72
C VAL A 136 11.19 -5.66 -4.76
N MET A 137 11.46 -5.50 -3.46
CA MET A 137 10.44 -5.17 -2.45
C MET A 137 9.78 -3.81 -2.73
N LEU A 138 10.55 -2.78 -3.07
CA LEU A 138 10.03 -1.45 -3.36
C LEU A 138 9.20 -1.41 -4.66
N HIS A 139 9.60 -2.12 -5.69
CA HIS A 139 8.74 -2.33 -6.86
C HIS A 139 7.51 -3.17 -6.50
N GLY A 140 7.69 -4.18 -5.67
CA GLY A 140 6.63 -5.07 -5.22
C GLY A 140 5.50 -4.32 -4.50
N VAL A 141 5.80 -3.37 -3.60
CA VAL A 141 4.77 -2.61 -2.89
C VAL A 141 3.99 -1.68 -3.83
N VAL A 142 4.62 -1.11 -4.87
CA VAL A 142 3.90 -0.38 -5.92
C VAL A 142 2.93 -1.30 -6.65
N GLN A 143 3.43 -2.46 -7.10
CA GLN A 143 2.61 -3.46 -7.82
C GLN A 143 1.47 -3.99 -6.95
N HIS A 144 1.71 -4.21 -5.65
CA HIS A 144 0.71 -4.61 -4.68
C HIS A 144 -0.41 -3.56 -4.56
N ASN A 145 -0.06 -2.28 -4.42
CA ASN A 145 -1.05 -1.20 -4.40
C ASN A 145 -1.87 -1.16 -5.70
N LEU A 146 -1.24 -1.37 -6.87
CA LEU A 146 -1.93 -1.40 -8.17
C LEU A 146 -2.82 -2.63 -8.34
N TYR A 147 -2.39 -3.79 -7.83
CA TYR A 147 -3.21 -5.00 -7.80
C TYR A 147 -4.52 -4.78 -7.03
N HIS A 148 -4.44 -4.13 -5.88
CA HIS A 148 -5.62 -3.78 -5.08
C HIS A 148 -6.40 -2.59 -5.65
N ALA A 149 -5.75 -1.63 -6.32
CA ALA A 149 -6.42 -0.57 -7.06
C ALA A 149 -7.36 -1.13 -8.15
N GLY A 150 -6.94 -2.19 -8.86
CA GLY A 150 -7.78 -2.90 -9.81
C GLY A 150 -9.04 -3.52 -9.17
N GLN A 151 -8.91 -4.08 -7.96
CA GLN A 151 -10.05 -4.61 -7.19
C GLN A 151 -10.98 -3.48 -6.74
N VAL A 152 -10.44 -2.39 -6.21
CA VAL A 152 -11.22 -1.20 -5.83
C VAL A 152 -11.98 -0.64 -7.04
N ALA A 153 -11.34 -0.57 -8.21
CA ALA A 153 -11.97 -0.07 -9.44
C ALA A 153 -13.17 -0.91 -9.88
N LEU A 154 -13.11 -2.24 -9.67
CA LEU A 154 -14.24 -3.14 -9.94
C LEU A 154 -15.35 -3.00 -8.90
N LEU A 155 -15.00 -3.02 -7.61
CA LEU A 155 -15.96 -2.91 -6.52
C LEU A 155 -16.70 -1.57 -6.51
N ARG A 156 -15.99 -0.48 -6.85
CA ARG A 156 -16.59 0.86 -6.98
C ARG A 156 -17.74 0.93 -7.99
N LYS A 157 -17.73 0.09 -9.04
CA LYS A 157 -18.82 0.04 -10.03
C LYS A 157 -20.08 -0.61 -9.48
N LEU A 158 -19.97 -1.31 -8.36
CA LEU A 158 -21.06 -1.99 -7.67
C LEU A 158 -21.57 -1.21 -6.45
N ALA A 159 -20.83 -0.15 -6.04
CA ALA A 159 -21.05 0.62 -4.81
C ALA A 159 -22.15 1.69 -4.95
#